data_e4dddfa1c4ec621fdac1fc3220f78d5f
#
_entry.id   e4dddfa1c4ec621fdac1fc3220f78d5f
#
_cell.length_a   1.000
_cell.length_b   1.000
_cell.length_c   1.000
_cell.angle_alpha   90.00
_cell.angle_beta   90.00
_cell.angle_gamma   90.00
#
_symmetry.space_group_name_H-M   'P 1'
#
loop_
_entity.id
_entity.type
_entity.pdbx_description
1 polymer ?
#
loop_
_entity_poly.entity_id
_entity_poly.type
_entity_poly.pdbx_seq_one_letter_code
_entity_poly.pdbx_strand_id
1 'polypeptide(L)'
;MTDNLIEQWQEKRKAFDAKNAKAINDMHKLREQVQKAEPTEVNLRMLVEIFCMLQMYDEAYKIFTSVMDLRNKKDQKKYGAIKFWIDNPQNVKPLLPRSIQEEAELKIPLPTFKYMPNPIQANIFKTGELVVCDCCEQEVDIYCTKGIYAIEEVEYLCPSCIHSGLAAQKFDGQFQQDLLNSELVKNDDYTDEVLHRTPGYISWQGNDWIAHCTDYCAFIGYVGWQELVEMGITEEFEHFNGNTKEELAATLRNNGSHQGYLFQCLECQQYILYSDFD
;
A
#
# COMPACT_ATOMS: atom_id res chain seq x y z
N MET A 1 14.40 -24.60 -19.31
CA MET A 1 13.86 -23.78 -18.21
C MET A 1 14.57 -22.41 -18.13
N THR A 2 15.89 -22.37 -18.28
CA THR A 2 16.70 -21.13 -18.22
C THR A 2 16.40 -20.17 -19.39
N ASP A 3 16.17 -20.68 -20.61
CA ASP A 3 15.89 -19.86 -21.80
C ASP A 3 14.60 -19.05 -21.65
N ASN A 4 13.55 -19.65 -21.07
CA ASN A 4 12.29 -18.98 -20.78
C ASN A 4 12.45 -17.83 -19.76
N LEU A 5 13.29 -17.98 -18.74
CA LEU A 5 13.55 -16.93 -17.76
C LEU A 5 14.32 -15.75 -18.38
N ILE A 6 15.24 -16.03 -19.30
CA ILE A 6 16.01 -15.00 -20.01
C ILE A 6 15.08 -14.19 -20.93
N GLU A 7 14.18 -14.84 -21.65
CA GLU A 7 13.19 -14.15 -22.51
C GLU A 7 12.26 -13.26 -21.68
N GLN A 8 11.68 -13.80 -20.60
CA GLN A 8 10.85 -13.03 -19.68
C GLN A 8 11.60 -11.83 -19.08
N TRP A 9 12.87 -12.03 -18.71
CA TRP A 9 13.71 -10.96 -18.20
C TRP A 9 13.91 -9.85 -19.24
N GLN A 10 14.22 -10.19 -20.48
CA GLN A 10 14.44 -9.22 -21.54
C GLN A 10 13.17 -8.40 -21.83
N GLU A 11 12.00 -9.04 -21.82
CA GLU A 11 10.71 -8.40 -22.00
C GLU A 11 10.38 -7.45 -20.85
N LYS A 12 10.39 -7.97 -19.61
CA LYS A 12 10.02 -7.20 -18.41
C LYS A 12 10.99 -6.07 -18.12
N ARG A 13 12.28 -6.26 -18.40
CA ARG A 13 13.29 -5.20 -18.27
C ARG A 13 13.01 -4.02 -19.19
N LYS A 14 12.56 -4.27 -20.42
CA LYS A 14 12.20 -3.20 -21.39
C LYS A 14 10.93 -2.47 -20.99
N ALA A 15 9.97 -3.19 -20.41
CA ALA A 15 8.68 -2.66 -19.99
C ALA A 15 8.71 -2.05 -18.58
N PHE A 16 9.83 -2.16 -17.85
CA PHE A 16 9.91 -1.70 -16.47
C PHE A 16 9.83 -0.18 -16.37
N ASP A 17 8.85 0.26 -15.62
CA ASP A 17 8.67 1.64 -15.19
C ASP A 17 8.55 1.68 -13.66
N ALA A 18 9.42 2.43 -13.01
CA ALA A 18 9.48 2.61 -11.57
C ALA A 18 8.24 3.32 -10.96
N LYS A 19 7.36 3.85 -11.82
CA LYS A 19 6.08 4.47 -11.46
C LYS A 19 4.87 3.60 -11.77
N ASN A 20 5.07 2.44 -12.39
CA ASN A 20 4.00 1.53 -12.78
C ASN A 20 3.94 0.33 -11.84
N ALA A 21 2.91 0.25 -10.99
CA ALA A 21 2.72 -0.80 -10.02
C ALA A 21 2.72 -2.20 -10.66
N LYS A 22 2.08 -2.36 -11.82
CA LYS A 22 2.07 -3.64 -12.54
C LYS A 22 3.47 -4.05 -13.01
N ALA A 23 4.25 -3.12 -13.57
CA ALA A 23 5.61 -3.40 -14.01
C ALA A 23 6.51 -3.78 -12.83
N ILE A 24 6.34 -3.12 -11.68
CA ILE A 24 7.05 -3.45 -10.43
C ILE A 24 6.65 -4.85 -9.94
N ASN A 25 5.34 -5.15 -9.87
CA ASN A 25 4.84 -6.47 -9.44
C ASN A 25 5.29 -7.59 -10.38
N ASP A 26 5.27 -7.36 -11.68
CA ASP A 26 5.75 -8.34 -12.66
C ASP A 26 7.26 -8.61 -12.52
N MET A 27 8.04 -7.60 -12.13
CA MET A 27 9.45 -7.75 -11.82
C MET A 27 9.67 -8.54 -10.51
N HIS A 28 8.85 -8.31 -9.48
CA HIS A 28 8.88 -9.11 -8.25
C HIS A 28 8.52 -10.59 -8.52
N LYS A 29 7.50 -10.86 -9.32
CA LYS A 29 7.16 -12.24 -9.72
C LYS A 29 8.32 -12.93 -10.46
N LEU A 30 8.98 -12.22 -11.36
CA LEU A 30 10.18 -12.73 -12.04
C LEU A 30 11.31 -13.00 -11.06
N ARG A 31 11.58 -12.08 -10.11
CA ARG A 31 12.55 -12.28 -9.03
C ARG A 31 12.33 -13.61 -8.32
N GLU A 32 11.10 -13.90 -7.90
CA GLU A 32 10.78 -15.15 -7.19
C GLU A 32 11.01 -16.40 -8.06
N GLN A 33 10.69 -16.32 -9.35
CA GLN A 33 10.95 -17.43 -10.28
C GLN A 33 12.44 -17.68 -10.45
N VAL A 34 13.26 -16.63 -10.57
CA VAL A 34 14.72 -16.73 -10.70
C VAL A 34 15.34 -17.23 -9.41
N GLN A 35 14.85 -16.79 -8.24
CA GLN A 35 15.32 -17.27 -6.93
C GLN A 35 15.04 -18.78 -6.70
N LYS A 36 13.95 -19.31 -7.26
CA LYS A 36 13.60 -20.74 -7.19
C LYS A 36 14.33 -21.60 -8.24
N ALA A 37 14.92 -20.96 -9.24
CA ALA A 37 15.68 -21.66 -10.28
C ALA A 37 17.07 -22.08 -9.78
N GLU A 38 17.74 -22.98 -10.54
CA GLU A 38 19.10 -23.39 -10.26
C GLU A 38 20.04 -22.16 -10.19
N PRO A 39 20.91 -22.05 -9.17
CA PRO A 39 21.76 -20.87 -8.97
C PRO A 39 22.98 -20.86 -9.91
N THR A 40 22.71 -20.85 -11.23
CA THR A 40 23.73 -20.65 -12.25
C THR A 40 24.26 -19.22 -12.23
N GLU A 41 25.50 -19.00 -12.71
CA GLU A 41 26.05 -17.63 -12.81
C GLU A 41 25.12 -16.69 -13.58
N VAL A 42 24.46 -17.18 -14.64
CA VAL A 42 23.51 -16.42 -15.45
C VAL A 42 22.29 -15.99 -14.61
N ASN A 43 21.70 -16.91 -13.87
CA ASN A 43 20.54 -16.62 -13.02
C ASN A 43 20.91 -15.70 -11.85
N LEU A 44 22.07 -15.88 -11.24
CA LEU A 44 22.55 -15.00 -10.17
C LEU A 44 22.83 -13.57 -10.67
N ARG A 45 23.46 -13.43 -11.85
CA ARG A 45 23.67 -12.10 -12.47
C ARG A 45 22.35 -11.44 -12.86
N MET A 46 21.40 -12.20 -13.40
CA MET A 46 20.04 -11.72 -13.68
C MET A 46 19.35 -11.23 -12.41
N LEU A 47 19.44 -11.99 -11.32
CA LEU A 47 18.86 -11.65 -10.04
C LEU A 47 19.45 -10.36 -9.47
N VAL A 48 20.76 -10.13 -9.62
CA VAL A 48 21.41 -8.86 -9.25
C VAL A 48 20.78 -7.66 -10.00
N GLU A 49 20.57 -7.81 -11.32
CA GLU A 49 19.94 -6.75 -12.12
C GLU A 49 18.50 -6.48 -11.65
N ILE A 50 17.73 -7.56 -11.39
CA ILE A 50 16.35 -7.46 -10.88
C ILE A 50 16.34 -6.74 -9.53
N PHE A 51 17.20 -7.11 -8.59
CA PHE A 51 17.30 -6.44 -7.29
C PHE A 51 17.68 -4.96 -7.43
N CYS A 52 18.61 -4.63 -8.32
CA CYS A 52 18.94 -3.22 -8.58
C CYS A 52 17.75 -2.43 -9.13
N MET A 53 16.96 -3.01 -10.04
CA MET A 53 15.76 -2.36 -10.58
C MET A 53 14.67 -2.20 -9.52
N LEU A 54 14.55 -3.14 -8.59
CA LEU A 54 13.66 -3.09 -7.45
C LEU A 54 14.23 -2.30 -6.26
N GLN A 55 15.39 -1.65 -6.42
CA GLN A 55 16.06 -0.87 -5.38
C GLN A 55 16.44 -1.67 -4.11
N MET A 56 16.53 -2.99 -4.23
CA MET A 56 16.93 -3.91 -3.18
C MET A 56 18.46 -4.08 -3.19
N TYR A 57 19.17 -3.01 -2.89
CA TYR A 57 20.63 -2.92 -3.11
C TYR A 57 21.44 -3.81 -2.17
N ASP A 58 20.97 -4.06 -0.95
CA ASP A 58 21.63 -4.96 0.00
C ASP A 58 21.60 -6.41 -0.50
N GLU A 59 20.46 -6.86 -1.03
CA GLU A 59 20.31 -8.19 -1.63
C GLU A 59 21.12 -8.31 -2.91
N ALA A 60 21.09 -7.27 -3.74
CA ALA A 60 21.94 -7.21 -4.93
C ALA A 60 23.42 -7.34 -4.58
N TYR A 61 23.88 -6.64 -3.54
CA TYR A 61 25.26 -6.70 -3.07
C TYR A 61 25.66 -8.08 -2.61
N LYS A 62 24.85 -8.72 -1.75
CA LYS A 62 25.11 -10.06 -1.23
C LYS A 62 25.32 -11.10 -2.34
N ILE A 63 24.46 -11.07 -3.38
CA ILE A 63 24.59 -12.00 -4.50
C ILE A 63 25.74 -11.60 -5.41
N PHE A 64 25.88 -10.30 -5.72
CA PHE A 64 26.88 -9.85 -6.67
C PHE A 64 28.30 -10.15 -6.20
N THR A 65 28.58 -10.02 -4.91
CA THR A 65 29.90 -10.37 -4.33
C THR A 65 30.29 -11.83 -4.54
N SER A 66 29.35 -12.74 -4.76
CA SER A 66 29.62 -14.17 -5.03
C SER A 66 29.90 -14.47 -6.51
N VAL A 67 29.52 -13.58 -7.45
CA VAL A 67 29.61 -13.83 -8.90
C VAL A 67 30.43 -12.77 -9.64
N MET A 68 30.88 -11.70 -8.98
CA MET A 68 31.67 -10.66 -9.61
C MET A 68 33.11 -11.07 -9.87
N ASP A 69 33.68 -10.58 -10.98
CA ASP A 69 35.10 -10.59 -11.24
C ASP A 69 35.68 -9.15 -11.19
N LEU A 70 36.40 -8.84 -10.13
CA LEU A 70 37.01 -7.51 -9.95
C LEU A 70 38.07 -7.13 -11.01
N ARG A 71 38.50 -8.07 -11.86
CA ARG A 71 39.35 -7.77 -13.02
C ARG A 71 38.52 -7.25 -14.20
N ASN A 72 37.19 -7.45 -14.17
CA ASN A 72 36.27 -6.99 -15.19
C ASN A 72 35.80 -5.55 -14.88
N LYS A 73 36.07 -4.61 -15.77
CA LYS A 73 35.66 -3.19 -15.64
C LYS A 73 34.15 -2.98 -15.47
N LYS A 74 33.34 -3.87 -16.09
CA LYS A 74 31.86 -3.78 -15.95
C LYS A 74 31.43 -4.16 -14.54
N ASP A 75 32.03 -5.20 -13.97
CA ASP A 75 31.75 -5.64 -12.60
C ASP A 75 32.24 -4.61 -11.57
N GLN A 76 33.43 -4.00 -11.79
CA GLN A 76 33.93 -2.90 -10.95
C GLN A 76 32.92 -1.72 -10.92
N LYS A 77 32.43 -1.33 -12.11
CA LYS A 77 31.44 -0.23 -12.24
C LYS A 77 30.11 -0.57 -11.54
N LYS A 78 29.65 -1.81 -11.74
CA LYS A 78 28.40 -2.31 -11.11
C LYS A 78 28.55 -2.35 -9.59
N TYR A 79 29.64 -2.85 -9.08
CA TYR A 79 29.96 -2.89 -7.65
C TYR A 79 29.93 -1.49 -7.04
N GLY A 80 30.61 -0.53 -7.68
CA GLY A 80 30.62 0.85 -7.24
C GLY A 80 29.24 1.48 -7.23
N ALA A 81 28.40 1.19 -8.25
CA ALA A 81 27.04 1.70 -8.32
C ALA A 81 26.14 1.12 -7.20
N ILE A 82 26.18 -0.18 -6.95
CA ILE A 82 25.41 -0.82 -5.89
C ILE A 82 25.82 -0.23 -4.53
N LYS A 83 27.13 -0.15 -4.28
CA LYS A 83 27.67 0.37 -3.02
C LYS A 83 27.28 1.85 -2.81
N PHE A 84 27.31 2.66 -3.87
CA PHE A 84 26.87 4.06 -3.81
C PHE A 84 25.44 4.19 -3.27
N TRP A 85 24.51 3.36 -3.74
CA TRP A 85 23.12 3.40 -3.28
C TRP A 85 22.94 2.88 -1.86
N ILE A 86 23.72 1.88 -1.43
CA ILE A 86 23.75 1.42 -0.03
C ILE A 86 24.25 2.52 0.89
N ASP A 87 25.34 3.20 0.50
CA ASP A 87 25.96 4.24 1.30
C ASP A 87 25.16 5.58 1.29
N ASN A 88 24.20 5.74 0.35
CA ASN A 88 23.39 6.95 0.17
C ASN A 88 21.89 6.65 0.03
N PRO A 89 21.26 5.98 0.99
CA PRO A 89 19.86 5.55 0.89
C PRO A 89 18.88 6.73 0.74
N GLN A 90 19.22 7.91 1.25
CA GLN A 90 18.42 9.14 1.13
C GLN A 90 18.26 9.63 -0.33
N ASN A 91 19.12 9.18 -1.24
CA ASN A 91 19.05 9.54 -2.66
C ASN A 91 18.23 8.54 -3.50
N VAL A 92 17.79 7.43 -2.90
CA VAL A 92 16.96 6.43 -3.57
C VAL A 92 15.54 6.96 -3.68
N LYS A 93 15.04 7.11 -4.92
CA LYS A 93 13.63 7.49 -5.13
C LYS A 93 12.75 6.27 -4.89
N PRO A 94 11.75 6.36 -4.01
CA PRO A 94 10.88 5.23 -3.73
C PRO A 94 10.20 4.72 -5.00
N LEU A 95 10.12 3.41 -5.16
CA LEU A 95 9.20 2.77 -6.10
C LEU A 95 7.77 2.96 -5.60
N LEU A 96 6.78 2.81 -6.48
CA LEU A 96 5.40 2.76 -6.04
C LEU A 96 5.21 1.66 -4.98
N PRO A 97 4.32 1.88 -3.98
CA PRO A 97 4.06 0.89 -2.95
C PRO A 97 3.71 -0.46 -3.58
N ARG A 98 4.18 -1.50 -2.96
CA ARG A 98 3.89 -2.89 -3.32
C ARG A 98 2.42 -3.21 -3.07
N SER A 99 1.94 -4.35 -3.61
CA SER A 99 0.62 -4.87 -3.30
C SER A 99 0.52 -5.29 -1.82
N ILE A 100 -0.70 -5.36 -1.33
CA ILE A 100 -1.09 -5.75 0.04
C ILE A 100 -0.33 -6.96 0.59
N GLN A 101 -0.06 -7.97 -0.27
CA GLN A 101 0.66 -9.19 0.14
C GLN A 101 2.12 -8.95 0.46
N GLU A 102 2.73 -7.92 -0.12
CA GLU A 102 4.14 -7.59 0.08
C GLU A 102 4.36 -6.66 1.27
N GLU A 103 3.35 -5.89 1.68
CA GLU A 103 3.40 -5.10 2.91
C GLU A 103 3.35 -5.95 4.18
N ALA A 104 2.68 -7.11 4.13
CA ALA A 104 2.71 -8.08 5.22
C ALA A 104 4.13 -8.62 5.48
N GLU A 105 5.04 -8.54 4.48
CA GLU A 105 6.46 -8.88 4.62
C GLU A 105 7.30 -7.71 5.18
N LEU A 106 6.85 -6.47 5.04
CA LEU A 106 7.42 -5.33 5.76
C LEU A 106 6.99 -5.47 7.23
N LYS A 107 7.84 -6.05 8.06
CA LYS A 107 7.61 -6.29 9.49
C LYS A 107 7.52 -4.99 10.30
N ILE A 108 6.64 -4.08 9.90
CA ILE A 108 6.30 -2.91 10.68
C ILE A 108 5.36 -3.41 11.80
N PRO A 109 5.71 -3.27 13.07
CA PRO A 109 4.88 -3.74 14.17
C PRO A 109 3.64 -2.84 14.33
N LEU A 110 2.65 -3.06 13.48
CA LEU A 110 1.35 -2.39 13.57
C LEU A 110 0.33 -3.29 14.25
N PRO A 111 -0.58 -2.74 15.05
CA PRO A 111 -1.78 -3.46 15.45
C PRO A 111 -2.63 -3.77 14.21
N THR A 112 -3.34 -4.89 14.25
CA THR A 112 -4.25 -5.28 13.16
C THR A 112 -5.56 -4.51 13.28
N PHE A 113 -5.90 -3.73 12.27
CA PHE A 113 -7.18 -3.03 12.19
C PHE A 113 -8.15 -3.85 11.34
N LYS A 114 -9.25 -4.30 11.93
CA LYS A 114 -10.28 -5.12 11.25
C LYS A 114 -10.79 -4.44 9.98
N TYR A 115 -11.09 -3.15 10.06
CA TYR A 115 -11.70 -2.39 8.97
C TYR A 115 -10.70 -1.61 8.12
N MET A 116 -9.42 -1.59 8.50
CA MET A 116 -8.34 -0.95 7.76
C MET A 116 -7.15 -1.91 7.65
N PRO A 117 -7.25 -2.98 6.84
CA PRO A 117 -6.23 -4.03 6.80
C PRO A 117 -4.87 -3.56 6.27
N ASN A 118 -4.84 -2.48 5.48
CA ASN A 118 -3.65 -2.02 4.75
C ASN A 118 -3.35 -0.54 4.99
N PRO A 119 -3.16 -0.09 6.23
CA PRO A 119 -3.09 1.33 6.55
C PRO A 119 -1.84 2.03 6.03
N ILE A 120 -0.72 1.32 5.88
CA ILE A 120 0.51 1.89 5.28
C ILE A 120 0.33 2.10 3.78
N GLN A 121 -0.19 1.08 3.07
CA GLN A 121 -0.41 1.14 1.62
C GLN A 121 -1.43 2.22 1.25
N ALA A 122 -2.47 2.35 2.07
CA ALA A 122 -3.44 3.42 1.93
C ALA A 122 -2.89 4.80 2.39
N ASN A 123 -1.59 4.89 2.70
CA ASN A 123 -0.93 6.12 3.18
C ASN A 123 -1.64 6.76 4.38
N ILE A 124 -2.26 5.93 5.22
CA ILE A 124 -2.93 6.35 6.46
C ILE A 124 -1.89 6.60 7.55
N PHE A 125 -0.90 5.70 7.67
CA PHE A 125 0.24 5.90 8.55
C PHE A 125 1.48 6.30 7.75
N LYS A 126 2.18 7.30 8.27
CA LYS A 126 3.50 7.72 7.81
C LYS A 126 4.58 7.10 8.66
N THR A 127 5.76 6.94 8.07
CA THR A 127 6.93 6.31 8.69
C THR A 127 8.19 7.10 8.38
N GLY A 128 9.24 6.91 9.20
CA GLY A 128 10.59 7.43 8.92
C GLY A 128 10.89 8.82 9.47
N GLU A 129 9.95 9.43 10.21
CA GLU A 129 10.14 10.66 10.92
C GLU A 129 9.70 10.48 12.37
N LEU A 130 10.47 10.99 13.33
CA LEU A 130 10.12 10.95 14.75
C LEU A 130 9.20 12.11 15.08
N VAL A 131 8.03 11.80 15.62
CA VAL A 131 7.06 12.79 16.11
C VAL A 131 6.60 12.40 17.51
N VAL A 132 6.03 13.35 18.25
CA VAL A 132 5.42 13.05 19.55
C VAL A 132 3.94 12.79 19.35
N CYS A 133 3.47 11.64 19.82
CA CYS A 133 2.05 11.29 19.75
C CYS A 133 1.24 12.13 20.74
N ASP A 134 0.25 12.87 20.27
CA ASP A 134 -0.59 13.75 21.11
C ASP A 134 -1.41 12.99 22.17
N CYS A 135 -1.64 11.69 21.94
CA CYS A 135 -2.37 10.88 22.91
C CYS A 135 -1.50 10.38 24.07
N CYS A 136 -0.41 9.67 23.78
CA CYS A 136 0.43 9.03 24.78
C CYS A 136 1.72 9.80 25.12
N GLU A 137 2.01 10.89 24.41
CA GLU A 137 3.18 11.76 24.60
C GLU A 137 4.53 11.05 24.42
N GLN A 138 4.52 9.92 23.67
CA GLN A 138 5.74 9.18 23.35
C GLN A 138 6.24 9.59 21.96
N GLU A 139 7.57 9.58 21.80
CA GLU A 139 8.19 9.66 20.48
C GLU A 139 7.89 8.37 19.69
N VAL A 140 7.40 8.52 18.47
CA VAL A 140 7.02 7.43 17.57
C VAL A 140 7.51 7.73 16.16
N ASP A 141 7.85 6.69 15.42
CA ASP A 141 8.29 6.74 14.02
C ASP A 141 7.20 6.25 13.04
N ILE A 142 6.05 5.84 13.57
CA ILE A 142 4.85 5.45 12.82
C ILE A 142 3.66 6.22 13.40
N TYR A 143 3.01 7.02 12.56
CA TYR A 143 1.94 7.91 13.00
C TYR A 143 0.91 8.20 11.93
N CYS A 144 -0.31 8.49 12.34
CA CYS A 144 -1.39 9.00 11.52
C CYS A 144 -1.41 10.53 11.57
N THR A 145 -1.45 11.16 10.39
CA THR A 145 -1.58 12.62 10.26
C THR A 145 -3.01 13.05 9.93
N LYS A 146 -3.90 12.10 9.64
CA LYS A 146 -5.32 12.39 9.61
C LYS A 146 -5.81 12.46 11.05
N GLY A 147 -6.18 13.62 11.48
CA GLY A 147 -6.67 13.85 12.83
C GLY A 147 -7.93 13.03 13.16
N ILE A 148 -8.33 13.13 14.40
CA ILE A 148 -9.60 12.68 14.92
C ILE A 148 -10.59 13.84 14.84
N TYR A 149 -11.86 13.59 14.59
CA TYR A 149 -12.93 14.59 14.72
C TYR A 149 -13.18 14.85 16.20
N ALA A 150 -12.56 15.89 16.71
CA ALA A 150 -12.60 16.33 18.10
C ALA A 150 -12.62 17.85 18.17
N ILE A 151 -12.91 18.41 19.37
CA ILE A 151 -12.85 19.85 19.59
C ILE A 151 -11.41 20.34 19.65
N GLU A 152 -10.52 19.54 20.24
CA GLU A 152 -9.08 19.83 20.34
C GLU A 152 -8.40 19.51 19.01
N GLU A 153 -7.39 20.31 18.65
CA GLU A 153 -6.52 20.05 17.51
C GLU A 153 -5.56 18.91 17.83
N VAL A 154 -5.55 17.87 17.01
CA VAL A 154 -4.71 16.68 17.17
C VAL A 154 -3.95 16.44 15.87
N GLU A 155 -2.63 16.45 15.93
CA GLU A 155 -1.77 16.39 14.73
C GLU A 155 -1.25 14.99 14.48
N TYR A 156 -0.75 14.32 15.52
CA TYR A 156 -0.07 13.02 15.40
C TYR A 156 -0.62 11.99 16.37
N LEU A 157 -1.09 10.87 15.84
CA LEU A 157 -1.56 9.75 16.64
C LEU A 157 -0.81 8.46 16.27
N CYS A 158 -0.26 7.78 17.25
CA CYS A 158 0.36 6.48 16.99
C CYS A 158 -0.68 5.37 16.80
N PRO A 159 -0.34 4.31 16.03
CA PRO A 159 -1.26 3.21 15.75
C PRO A 159 -1.84 2.55 17.01
N SER A 160 -1.03 2.44 18.07
CA SER A 160 -1.45 1.82 19.34
C SER A 160 -2.53 2.62 20.06
N CYS A 161 -2.43 3.96 20.08
CA CYS A 161 -3.43 4.82 20.69
C CYS A 161 -4.76 4.81 19.94
N ILE A 162 -4.72 4.69 18.60
CA ILE A 162 -5.92 4.54 17.77
C ILE A 162 -6.55 3.17 18.05
N HIS A 163 -5.79 2.09 17.90
CA HIS A 163 -6.29 0.72 18.04
C HIS A 163 -6.88 0.43 19.41
N SER A 164 -6.29 0.97 20.47
CA SER A 164 -6.80 0.78 21.84
C SER A 164 -8.03 1.62 22.18
N GLY A 165 -8.39 2.60 21.35
CA GLY A 165 -9.44 3.58 21.63
C GLY A 165 -9.03 4.70 22.58
N LEU A 166 -7.78 4.71 23.06
CA LEU A 166 -7.30 5.74 24.00
C LEU A 166 -7.35 7.14 23.40
N ALA A 167 -7.08 7.27 22.09
CA ALA A 167 -7.15 8.56 21.41
C ALA A 167 -8.59 9.08 21.36
N ALA A 168 -9.55 8.26 20.96
CA ALA A 168 -10.96 8.64 20.94
C ALA A 168 -11.47 9.03 22.34
N GLN A 169 -11.07 8.28 23.37
CA GLN A 169 -11.43 8.57 24.75
C GLN A 169 -10.79 9.87 25.26
N LYS A 170 -9.48 10.09 25.00
CA LYS A 170 -8.76 11.29 25.49
C LYS A 170 -9.33 12.58 24.89
N PHE A 171 -9.65 12.56 23.60
CA PHE A 171 -10.07 13.75 22.85
C PHE A 171 -11.59 13.85 22.69
N ASP A 172 -12.37 12.93 23.27
CA ASP A 172 -13.83 12.84 23.12
C ASP A 172 -14.24 12.95 21.63
N GLY A 173 -13.60 12.11 20.80
CA GLY A 173 -13.69 12.23 19.34
C GLY A 173 -13.88 10.90 18.62
N GLN A 174 -14.08 10.98 17.31
CA GLN A 174 -14.27 9.84 16.42
C GLN A 174 -13.42 9.98 15.15
N PHE A 175 -13.08 8.85 14.51
CA PHE A 175 -12.24 8.87 13.32
C PHE A 175 -13.02 8.95 12.00
N GLN A 176 -14.32 8.68 12.02
CA GLN A 176 -15.17 8.70 10.83
C GLN A 176 -16.15 9.87 10.91
N GLN A 177 -16.50 10.42 9.74
CA GLN A 177 -17.45 11.51 9.67
C GLN A 177 -18.88 11.00 9.79
N ASP A 178 -19.23 9.99 8.98
CA ASP A 178 -20.57 9.38 8.96
C ASP A 178 -20.48 7.87 8.71
N LEU A 179 -21.57 7.18 8.98
CA LEU A 179 -21.71 5.73 8.84
C LEU A 179 -22.88 5.41 7.91
N LEU A 180 -22.58 5.03 6.67
CA LEU A 180 -23.58 4.71 5.65
C LEU A 180 -24.14 3.30 5.87
N ASN A 181 -25.48 3.16 5.76
CA ASN A 181 -26.21 1.91 5.96
C ASN A 181 -26.02 1.30 7.37
N SER A 182 -25.76 2.12 8.38
CA SER A 182 -25.49 1.66 9.75
C SER A 182 -26.65 0.86 10.37
N GLU A 183 -27.88 1.03 9.87
CA GLU A 183 -29.05 0.23 10.27
C GLU A 183 -28.92 -1.27 9.96
N LEU A 184 -28.02 -1.66 9.07
CA LEU A 184 -27.71 -3.07 8.79
C LEU A 184 -26.88 -3.73 9.90
N VAL A 185 -26.07 -2.94 10.62
CA VAL A 185 -25.17 -3.42 11.67
C VAL A 185 -25.96 -3.75 12.92
N LYS A 186 -25.76 -4.97 13.44
CA LYS A 186 -26.54 -5.48 14.59
C LYS A 186 -25.72 -5.54 15.88
N ASN A 187 -24.44 -5.25 15.81
CA ASN A 187 -23.54 -5.30 16.96
C ASN A 187 -22.93 -3.93 17.21
N ASP A 188 -23.27 -3.32 18.33
CA ASP A 188 -22.77 -2.00 18.71
C ASP A 188 -21.22 -1.96 18.86
N ASP A 189 -20.59 -3.11 19.21
CA ASP A 189 -19.13 -3.20 19.28
C ASP A 189 -18.46 -2.94 17.92
N TYR A 190 -19.13 -3.27 16.81
CA TYR A 190 -18.62 -3.00 15.47
C TYR A 190 -18.63 -1.51 15.15
N THR A 191 -19.68 -0.83 15.58
CA THR A 191 -19.81 0.62 15.46
C THR A 191 -18.76 1.34 16.31
N ASP A 192 -18.55 0.89 17.53
CA ASP A 192 -17.50 1.41 18.41
C ASP A 192 -16.11 1.22 17.78
N GLU A 193 -15.84 0.04 17.23
CA GLU A 193 -14.55 -0.25 16.60
C GLU A 193 -14.28 0.62 15.37
N VAL A 194 -15.28 0.84 14.52
CA VAL A 194 -15.14 1.72 13.35
C VAL A 194 -14.93 3.17 13.77
N LEU A 195 -15.74 3.68 14.69
CA LEU A 195 -15.68 5.09 15.09
C LEU A 195 -14.46 5.43 15.92
N HIS A 196 -14.05 4.57 16.85
CA HIS A 196 -13.12 4.93 17.90
C HIS A 196 -11.77 4.20 17.84
N ARG A 197 -11.68 3.09 17.06
CA ARG A 197 -10.49 2.25 17.04
C ARG A 197 -9.98 1.93 15.62
N THR A 198 -10.58 2.53 14.60
CA THR A 198 -10.17 2.41 13.20
C THR A 198 -9.74 3.77 12.68
N PRO A 199 -8.53 3.95 12.12
CA PRO A 199 -8.11 5.23 11.58
C PRO A 199 -8.99 5.61 10.37
N GLY A 200 -9.26 6.90 10.21
CA GLY A 200 -10.00 7.40 9.05
C GLY A 200 -9.15 7.41 7.78
N TYR A 201 -9.78 7.31 6.62
CA TYR A 201 -9.14 7.57 5.34
C TYR A 201 -9.32 9.05 4.92
N ILE A 202 -8.51 9.53 3.97
CA ILE A 202 -8.59 10.90 3.46
C ILE A 202 -9.52 10.91 2.26
N SER A 203 -10.50 11.80 2.24
CA SER A 203 -11.47 12.01 1.15
C SER A 203 -11.70 13.50 0.92
N TRP A 204 -12.24 13.84 -0.24
CA TRP A 204 -12.56 15.24 -0.56
C TRP A 204 -13.74 15.79 0.24
N GLN A 205 -14.80 14.99 0.38
CA GLN A 205 -16.06 15.44 0.98
C GLN A 205 -16.34 14.88 2.38
N GLY A 206 -15.52 13.94 2.85
CA GLY A 206 -15.67 13.31 4.16
C GLY A 206 -15.47 11.80 4.11
N ASN A 207 -14.94 11.25 5.18
CA ASN A 207 -14.66 9.81 5.25
C ASN A 207 -15.86 9.06 5.83
N ASP A 208 -16.83 8.81 4.98
CA ASP A 208 -17.99 8.00 5.30
C ASP A 208 -17.64 6.51 5.30
N TRP A 209 -18.08 5.76 6.31
CA TRP A 209 -17.80 4.33 6.39
C TRP A 209 -19.02 3.50 6.04
N ILE A 210 -18.86 2.50 5.20
CA ILE A 210 -19.96 1.77 4.57
C ILE A 210 -20.20 0.46 5.31
N ALA A 211 -21.47 0.18 5.66
CA ALA A 211 -21.91 -1.13 6.11
C ALA A 211 -22.52 -1.93 4.95
N HIS A 212 -22.32 -3.24 4.99
CA HIS A 212 -22.91 -4.21 4.08
C HIS A 212 -23.12 -5.55 4.81
N CYS A 213 -24.15 -6.30 4.45
CA CYS A 213 -24.60 -7.47 5.21
C CYS A 213 -24.92 -7.06 6.66
N THR A 214 -24.19 -7.55 7.66
CA THR A 214 -24.46 -7.26 9.09
C THR A 214 -23.30 -6.57 9.80
N ASP A 215 -22.27 -6.12 9.04
CA ASP A 215 -21.04 -5.53 9.57
C ASP A 215 -20.57 -4.37 8.67
N TYR A 216 -19.60 -3.61 9.12
CA TYR A 216 -18.92 -2.61 8.29
C TYR A 216 -17.92 -3.28 7.35
N CYS A 217 -17.70 -2.64 6.20
CA CYS A 217 -16.73 -3.10 5.21
C CYS A 217 -15.30 -2.71 5.58
N ALA A 218 -14.32 -3.49 5.14
CA ALA A 218 -12.93 -3.10 5.23
C ALA A 218 -12.58 -2.12 4.09
N PHE A 219 -11.91 -1.03 4.43
CA PHE A 219 -11.34 -0.12 3.45
C PHE A 219 -10.08 -0.75 2.83
N ILE A 220 -10.13 -1.01 1.52
CA ILE A 220 -9.05 -1.69 0.79
C ILE A 220 -8.02 -0.69 0.27
N GLY A 221 -8.47 0.51 -0.15
CA GLY A 221 -7.58 1.55 -0.60
C GLY A 221 -8.23 2.54 -1.57
N TYR A 222 -7.42 3.47 -2.04
CA TYR A 222 -7.78 4.43 -3.07
C TYR A 222 -7.66 3.79 -4.44
N VAL A 223 -8.64 4.03 -5.31
CA VAL A 223 -8.67 3.47 -6.66
C VAL A 223 -9.11 4.51 -7.69
N GLY A 224 -8.54 4.40 -8.89
CA GLY A 224 -9.09 4.90 -10.12
C GLY A 224 -9.62 3.74 -10.95
N TRP A 225 -10.09 4.03 -12.15
CA TRP A 225 -10.59 3.01 -13.06
C TRP A 225 -9.51 1.98 -13.44
N GLN A 226 -8.26 2.43 -13.58
CA GLN A 226 -7.17 1.55 -13.96
C GLN A 226 -6.90 0.49 -12.90
N GLU A 227 -6.90 0.84 -11.62
CA GLU A 227 -6.73 -0.12 -10.52
C GLU A 227 -7.86 -1.15 -10.49
N LEU A 228 -9.12 -0.75 -10.74
CA LEU A 228 -10.25 -1.66 -10.85
C LEU A 228 -10.11 -2.65 -12.02
N VAL A 229 -9.56 -2.18 -13.16
CA VAL A 229 -9.23 -3.06 -14.31
C VAL A 229 -8.12 -4.05 -13.95
N GLU A 230 -7.07 -3.60 -13.26
CA GLU A 230 -5.96 -4.46 -12.85
C GLU A 230 -6.38 -5.52 -11.82
N MET A 231 -7.35 -5.19 -10.97
CA MET A 231 -7.98 -6.13 -10.03
C MET A 231 -8.98 -7.08 -10.71
N GLY A 232 -9.43 -6.76 -11.92
CA GLY A 232 -10.43 -7.56 -12.66
C GLY A 232 -11.85 -7.48 -12.12
N ILE A 233 -12.19 -6.37 -11.42
CA ILE A 233 -13.49 -6.19 -10.74
C ILE A 233 -14.37 -5.12 -11.36
N THR A 234 -14.06 -4.65 -12.55
CA THR A 234 -14.83 -3.58 -13.24
C THR A 234 -16.28 -3.95 -13.52
N GLU A 235 -16.57 -5.24 -13.67
CA GLU A 235 -17.94 -5.73 -13.92
C GLU A 235 -18.85 -5.57 -12.68
N GLU A 236 -18.28 -5.46 -11.49
CA GLU A 236 -19.04 -5.22 -10.25
C GLU A 236 -19.60 -3.78 -10.18
N PHE A 237 -19.06 -2.88 -11.01
CA PHE A 237 -19.40 -1.45 -11.02
C PHE A 237 -19.98 -0.98 -12.37
N GLU A 238 -20.77 -1.84 -13.05
CA GLU A 238 -21.37 -1.53 -14.36
C GLU A 238 -22.29 -0.30 -14.28
N HIS A 239 -22.98 -0.11 -13.15
CA HIS A 239 -23.80 1.06 -12.84
C HIS A 239 -23.53 1.55 -11.41
N PHE A 240 -22.75 2.60 -11.29
CA PHE A 240 -22.38 3.15 -9.99
C PHE A 240 -22.82 4.61 -9.87
N ASN A 241 -23.66 4.91 -8.86
CA ASN A 241 -24.15 6.27 -8.58
C ASN A 241 -24.71 7.01 -9.82
N GLY A 242 -25.39 6.28 -10.72
CA GLY A 242 -25.92 6.82 -11.97
C GLY A 242 -24.92 7.02 -13.09
N ASN A 243 -23.62 6.74 -12.85
CA ASN A 243 -22.60 6.73 -13.89
C ASN A 243 -22.53 5.37 -14.58
N THR A 244 -22.30 5.39 -15.89
CA THR A 244 -21.99 4.20 -16.67
C THR A 244 -20.53 3.80 -16.48
N LYS A 245 -20.21 2.57 -16.87
CA LYS A 245 -18.83 2.06 -16.89
C LYS A 245 -17.89 2.95 -17.72
N GLU A 246 -18.38 3.47 -18.84
CA GLU A 246 -17.64 4.36 -19.73
C GLU A 246 -17.36 5.71 -19.07
N GLU A 247 -18.31 6.26 -18.34
CA GLU A 247 -18.14 7.51 -17.59
C GLU A 247 -17.16 7.35 -16.45
N LEU A 248 -17.24 6.27 -15.68
CA LEU A 248 -16.25 5.94 -14.65
C LEU A 248 -14.84 5.75 -15.25
N ALA A 249 -14.74 5.02 -16.37
CA ALA A 249 -13.47 4.86 -17.08
C ALA A 249 -12.86 6.18 -17.55
N ALA A 250 -13.71 7.14 -17.90
CA ALA A 250 -13.27 8.46 -18.35
C ALA A 250 -12.84 9.39 -17.21
N THR A 251 -13.46 9.29 -16.03
CA THR A 251 -13.31 10.30 -14.96
C THR A 251 -12.63 9.79 -13.70
N LEU A 252 -12.85 8.54 -13.29
CA LEU A 252 -12.33 7.99 -12.04
C LEU A 252 -10.80 7.82 -12.10
N ARG A 253 -10.09 8.54 -11.26
CA ARG A 253 -8.61 8.53 -11.21
C ARG A 253 -8.14 8.45 -9.77
N ASN A 254 -7.19 7.55 -9.52
CA ASN A 254 -6.48 7.53 -8.25
C ASN A 254 -5.64 8.81 -8.10
N ASN A 255 -5.82 9.53 -7.00
CA ASN A 255 -5.28 10.87 -6.76
C ASN A 255 -5.77 11.94 -7.78
N GLY A 256 -6.96 11.76 -8.35
CA GLY A 256 -7.59 12.72 -9.25
C GLY A 256 -8.73 13.49 -8.57
N SER A 257 -9.33 14.45 -9.30
CA SER A 257 -10.50 15.21 -8.84
C SER A 257 -11.74 14.34 -8.65
N HIS A 258 -11.84 13.20 -9.35
CA HIS A 258 -12.83 12.15 -9.08
C HIS A 258 -12.08 10.94 -8.53
N GLN A 259 -12.12 10.78 -7.21
CA GLN A 259 -11.40 9.76 -6.46
C GLN A 259 -12.32 8.61 -6.06
N GLY A 260 -11.85 7.38 -6.23
CA GLY A 260 -12.53 6.18 -5.75
C GLY A 260 -11.96 5.67 -4.43
N TYR A 261 -12.84 5.16 -3.58
CA TYR A 261 -12.56 4.54 -2.28
C TYR A 261 -13.15 3.14 -2.31
N LEU A 262 -12.28 2.14 -2.32
CA LEU A 262 -12.68 0.75 -2.45
C LEU A 262 -12.83 0.12 -1.07
N PHE A 263 -13.98 -0.47 -0.84
CA PHE A 263 -14.30 -1.26 0.34
C PHE A 263 -14.56 -2.71 -0.04
N GLN A 264 -14.42 -3.61 0.92
CA GLN A 264 -14.79 -5.01 0.77
C GLN A 264 -15.60 -5.48 1.97
N CYS A 265 -16.75 -6.07 1.70
CA CYS A 265 -17.57 -6.68 2.75
C CYS A 265 -16.82 -7.85 3.39
N LEU A 266 -16.74 -7.86 4.72
CA LEU A 266 -16.05 -8.91 5.46
C LEU A 266 -16.79 -10.26 5.47
N GLU A 267 -18.12 -10.25 5.20
CA GLU A 267 -18.94 -11.46 5.17
C GLU A 267 -19.01 -12.08 3.76
N CYS A 268 -19.54 -11.35 2.78
CA CYS A 268 -19.75 -11.87 1.43
C CYS A 268 -18.61 -11.61 0.45
N GLN A 269 -17.58 -10.87 0.85
CA GLN A 269 -16.40 -10.52 0.07
C GLN A 269 -16.69 -9.63 -1.16
N GLN A 270 -17.92 -9.12 -1.30
CA GLN A 270 -18.27 -8.20 -2.38
C GLN A 270 -17.49 -6.90 -2.22
N TYR A 271 -16.99 -6.39 -3.34
CA TYR A 271 -16.40 -5.05 -3.38
C TYR A 271 -17.49 -3.98 -3.50
N ILE A 272 -17.27 -2.87 -2.81
CA ILE A 272 -18.15 -1.71 -2.82
C ILE A 272 -17.29 -0.50 -3.10
N LEU A 273 -17.66 0.25 -4.12
CA LEU A 273 -16.99 1.50 -4.49
C LEU A 273 -17.76 2.66 -3.90
N TYR A 274 -17.07 3.59 -3.29
CA TYR A 274 -17.52 4.94 -3.00
C TYR A 274 -16.66 5.92 -3.79
N SER A 275 -17.18 7.03 -4.24
CA SER A 275 -16.37 8.04 -4.91
C SER A 275 -16.90 9.43 -4.63
N ASP A 276 -16.00 10.40 -4.60
CA ASP A 276 -16.30 11.81 -4.45
C ASP A 276 -15.47 12.67 -5.41
N PHE A 277 -15.82 13.94 -5.44
CA PHE A 277 -15.18 14.94 -6.28
C PHE A 277 -14.60 16.07 -5.43
N ASP A 278 -13.44 16.60 -5.89
CA ASP A 278 -12.84 17.84 -5.39
C ASP A 278 -13.73 19.04 -5.71
#